data_9ae282f9f31ce9fa68ce8edc6a48820a
#
_entry.id   9ae282f9f31ce9fa68ce8edc6a48820a
#
_cell.length_a   1.000
_cell.length_b   1.000
_cell.length_c   1.000
_cell.angle_alpha   90.00
_cell.angle_beta   90.00
_cell.angle_gamma   90.00
#
_symmetry.space_group_name_H-M   'P 1'
#
loop_
_entity.id
_entity.type
_entity.pdbx_description
1 polymer ?
#
loop_
_entity_poly.entity_id
_entity_poly.type
_entity_poly.pdbx_seq_one_letter_code
_entity_poly.pdbx_strand_id
1 'polypeptide(L)'
;WMFGRIMEQTFGARRYLIYYFVCGIGAGFLQEIVQYFSYLSQGFDEYTRISMAGITMEMSDFLNRWTTVGASGAVYGILLSFGMTYPEERMFIFPLPVPIKAKFFVMGYAVIELLSAMGRSDDGVAHFAHLGGMLFGLLLILYWRNGNQLPGAGWWKNLWGKSKPRMHIRMGGRHEDEMNYHRRENERSAEIDRILEKVKKHGYGSLSEEEKRKLFDASSR
;
A
#
# COMPACT_ATOMS: atom_id res chain seq x y z
N TRP A 1 -1.54 -8.01 -4.01
CA TRP A 1 -2.38 -8.44 -2.86
C TRP A 1 -1.84 -7.91 -1.52
N MET A 2 -0.55 -8.11 -1.20
CA MET A 2 0.06 -7.71 0.08
C MET A 2 -0.10 -6.21 0.40
N PHE A 3 0.44 -5.34 -0.44
CA PHE A 3 0.35 -3.89 -0.25
C PHE A 3 -1.05 -3.33 -0.55
N GLY A 4 -1.73 -3.90 -1.56
CA GLY A 4 -3.06 -3.45 -1.97
C GLY A 4 -4.08 -3.57 -0.85
N ARG A 5 -4.12 -4.68 -0.11
CA ARG A 5 -5.02 -4.87 1.01
C ARG A 5 -4.82 -3.83 2.13
N ILE A 6 -3.55 -3.52 2.45
CA ILE A 6 -3.22 -2.52 3.47
C ILE A 6 -3.67 -1.12 3.01
N MET A 7 -3.40 -0.79 1.74
CA MET A 7 -3.76 0.52 1.20
C MET A 7 -5.27 0.67 1.01
N GLU A 8 -5.99 -0.39 0.68
CA GLU A 8 -7.45 -0.40 0.63
C GLU A 8 -8.05 -0.13 2.02
N GLN A 9 -7.55 -0.77 3.06
CA GLN A 9 -7.98 -0.52 4.45
C GLN A 9 -7.69 0.92 4.89
N THR A 10 -6.59 1.50 4.40
CA THR A 10 -6.13 2.85 4.76
C THR A 10 -6.93 3.94 4.04
N PHE A 11 -7.13 3.80 2.74
CA PHE A 11 -7.80 4.81 1.90
C PHE A 11 -9.33 4.62 1.85
N GLY A 12 -9.80 3.42 2.15
CA GLY A 12 -11.16 2.93 1.85
C GLY A 12 -11.28 2.51 0.39
N ALA A 13 -12.18 1.56 0.11
CA ALA A 13 -12.30 0.91 -1.20
C ALA A 13 -12.45 1.89 -2.38
N ARG A 14 -13.28 2.93 -2.21
CA ARG A 14 -13.52 3.92 -3.28
C ARG A 14 -12.25 4.69 -3.68
N ARG A 15 -11.50 5.22 -2.69
CA ARG A 15 -10.27 5.97 -2.96
C ARG A 15 -9.16 5.06 -3.46
N TYR A 16 -9.10 3.82 -2.96
CA TYR A 16 -8.15 2.83 -3.42
C TYR A 16 -8.36 2.49 -4.90
N LEU A 17 -9.61 2.26 -5.34
CA LEU A 17 -9.92 2.01 -6.75
C LEU A 17 -9.56 3.20 -7.64
N ILE A 18 -9.91 4.43 -7.22
CA ILE A 18 -9.53 5.64 -7.96
C ILE A 18 -8.00 5.71 -8.09
N TYR A 19 -7.28 5.46 -6.99
CA TYR A 19 -5.82 5.46 -6.98
C TYR A 19 -5.23 4.43 -7.94
N TYR A 20 -5.74 3.21 -7.88
CA TYR A 20 -5.31 2.11 -8.74
C TYR A 20 -5.47 2.45 -10.23
N PHE A 21 -6.66 2.92 -10.62
CA PHE A 21 -6.94 3.26 -12.02
C PHE A 21 -6.14 4.48 -12.48
N VAL A 22 -5.98 5.50 -11.65
CA VAL A 22 -5.16 6.68 -12.01
C VAL A 22 -3.70 6.28 -12.21
N CYS A 23 -3.14 5.43 -11.35
CA CYS A 23 -1.78 4.91 -11.53
C CYS A 23 -1.65 4.07 -12.79
N GLY A 24 -2.63 3.18 -13.07
CA GLY A 24 -2.61 2.32 -14.26
C GLY A 24 -2.73 3.10 -15.57
N ILE A 25 -3.69 4.03 -15.66
CA ILE A 25 -3.87 4.89 -16.83
C ILE A 25 -2.66 5.80 -17.01
N GLY A 26 -2.16 6.40 -15.92
CA GLY A 26 -0.98 7.25 -15.94
C GLY A 26 0.29 6.50 -16.35
N ALA A 27 0.43 5.23 -15.97
CA ALA A 27 1.50 4.35 -16.39
C ALA A 27 1.49 4.14 -17.91
N GLY A 28 0.32 3.78 -18.47
CA GLY A 28 0.14 3.62 -19.90
C GLY A 28 0.43 4.93 -20.64
N PHE A 29 -0.10 6.04 -20.17
CA PHE A 29 0.09 7.35 -20.77
C PHE A 29 1.58 7.75 -20.84
N LEU A 30 2.35 7.58 -19.75
CA LEU A 30 3.78 7.86 -19.77
C LEU A 30 4.54 6.92 -20.71
N GLN A 31 4.18 5.65 -20.73
CA GLN A 31 4.79 4.66 -21.62
C GLN A 31 4.57 5.04 -23.08
N GLU A 32 3.36 5.41 -23.49
CA GLU A 32 3.04 5.85 -24.85
C GLU A 32 3.82 7.11 -25.25
N ILE A 33 3.94 8.09 -24.35
CA ILE A 33 4.76 9.28 -24.59
C ILE A 33 6.21 8.89 -24.88
N VAL A 34 6.80 8.03 -24.06
CA VAL A 34 8.18 7.60 -24.22
C VAL A 34 8.37 6.80 -25.50
N GLN A 35 7.44 5.90 -25.83
CA GLN A 35 7.46 5.15 -27.09
C GLN A 35 7.36 6.08 -28.30
N TYR A 36 6.50 7.07 -28.25
CA TYR A 36 6.38 8.08 -29.31
C TYR A 36 7.68 8.87 -29.53
N PHE A 37 8.30 9.33 -28.45
CA PHE A 37 9.60 10.00 -28.56
C PHE A 37 10.72 9.06 -29.06
N SER A 38 10.69 7.79 -28.64
CA SER A 38 11.61 6.78 -29.15
C SER A 38 11.42 6.54 -30.66
N TYR A 39 10.18 6.49 -31.11
CA TYR A 39 9.81 6.35 -32.51
C TYR A 39 10.40 7.50 -33.34
N LEU A 40 10.19 8.76 -32.91
CA LEU A 40 10.75 9.93 -33.57
C LEU A 40 12.28 9.98 -33.54
N SER A 41 12.89 9.66 -32.41
CA SER A 41 14.35 9.72 -32.24
C SER A 41 15.10 8.69 -33.08
N GLN A 42 14.43 7.60 -33.45
CA GLN A 42 14.98 6.57 -34.32
C GLN A 42 14.70 6.83 -35.80
N GLY A 43 13.98 7.91 -36.13
CA GLY A 43 13.65 8.29 -37.52
C GLY A 43 12.66 7.30 -38.17
N PHE A 44 11.89 6.56 -37.40
CA PHE A 44 10.94 5.56 -37.91
C PHE A 44 9.76 6.22 -38.66
N ASP A 45 9.52 7.49 -38.45
CA ASP A 45 8.54 8.31 -39.14
C ASP A 45 8.84 8.51 -40.64
N GLU A 46 10.11 8.31 -41.04
CA GLU A 46 10.53 8.42 -42.45
C GLU A 46 10.33 7.08 -43.21
N TYR A 47 10.07 5.99 -42.54
CA TYR A 47 10.00 4.67 -43.16
C TYR A 47 8.60 4.05 -43.08
N THR A 48 8.09 3.55 -44.21
CA THR A 48 6.86 2.78 -44.30
C THR A 48 7.08 1.28 -44.02
N ARG A 49 8.32 0.83 -44.22
CA ARG A 49 8.74 -0.58 -44.04
C ARG A 49 10.04 -0.68 -43.29
N ILE A 50 10.17 -1.69 -42.46
CA ILE A 50 11.40 -2.02 -41.76
C ILE A 50 11.84 -3.44 -42.08
N SER A 51 13.16 -3.66 -42.21
CA SER A 51 13.72 -5.00 -42.37
C SER A 51 14.52 -5.37 -41.12
N MET A 52 14.09 -6.42 -40.39
CA MET A 52 14.79 -6.99 -39.25
C MET A 52 15.06 -8.49 -39.47
N ALA A 53 16.29 -8.90 -39.25
CA ALA A 53 16.71 -10.31 -39.40
C ALA A 53 16.30 -10.95 -40.73
N GLY A 54 16.30 -10.17 -41.84
CA GLY A 54 15.93 -10.66 -43.19
C GLY A 54 14.42 -10.71 -43.46
N ILE A 55 13.59 -10.28 -42.51
CA ILE A 55 12.12 -10.21 -42.68
C ILE A 55 11.76 -8.74 -42.86
N THR A 56 11.15 -8.39 -44.01
CA THR A 56 10.59 -7.06 -44.26
C THR A 56 9.13 -7.02 -43.89
N MET A 57 8.74 -6.08 -43.01
CA MET A 57 7.37 -5.89 -42.57
C MET A 57 6.94 -4.43 -42.66
N GLU A 58 5.65 -4.18 -42.67
CA GLU A 58 5.11 -2.82 -42.60
C GLU A 58 5.46 -2.19 -41.23
N MET A 59 5.67 -0.88 -41.18
CA MET A 59 5.98 -0.17 -39.94
C MET A 59 4.85 -0.33 -38.91
N SER A 60 3.59 -0.35 -39.35
CA SER A 60 2.44 -0.59 -38.48
C SER A 60 2.50 -1.96 -37.77
N ASP A 61 2.92 -3.01 -38.49
CA ASP A 61 3.05 -4.34 -37.91
C ASP A 61 4.22 -4.42 -36.92
N PHE A 62 5.29 -3.69 -37.20
CA PHE A 62 6.42 -3.56 -36.30
C PHE A 62 6.01 -2.84 -35.00
N LEU A 63 5.31 -1.70 -35.11
CA LEU A 63 4.86 -0.92 -33.95
C LEU A 63 3.81 -1.66 -33.11
N ASN A 64 2.96 -2.49 -33.73
CA ASN A 64 2.02 -3.34 -33.01
C ASN A 64 2.70 -4.37 -32.09
N ARG A 65 3.99 -4.65 -32.29
CA ARG A 65 4.79 -5.49 -31.38
C ARG A 65 5.29 -4.74 -30.15
N TRP A 66 5.25 -3.40 -30.15
CA TRP A 66 5.58 -2.57 -29.01
C TRP A 66 4.43 -2.48 -28.00
N THR A 67 3.65 -3.54 -27.90
CA THR A 67 2.52 -3.58 -26.99
C THR A 67 2.98 -3.75 -25.55
N THR A 68 2.59 -2.82 -24.69
CA THR A 68 2.80 -2.92 -23.25
C THR A 68 1.54 -3.48 -22.60
N VAL A 69 1.67 -4.61 -21.91
CA VAL A 69 0.56 -5.28 -21.22
C VAL A 69 0.93 -5.49 -19.75
N GLY A 70 0.03 -5.14 -18.87
CA GLY A 70 0.17 -5.47 -17.45
C GLY A 70 -0.34 -4.38 -16.50
N ALA A 71 -0.83 -4.81 -15.35
CA ALA A 71 -1.24 -3.92 -14.27
C ALA A 71 -0.06 -3.47 -13.38
N SER A 72 1.18 -3.80 -13.78
CA SER A 72 2.37 -3.58 -12.94
C SER A 72 2.60 -2.09 -12.61
N GLY A 73 2.32 -1.19 -13.54
CA GLY A 73 2.40 0.26 -13.27
C GLY A 73 1.48 0.70 -12.13
N ALA A 74 0.24 0.20 -12.09
CA ALA A 74 -0.67 0.45 -10.96
C ALA A 74 -0.15 -0.16 -9.67
N VAL A 75 0.46 -1.34 -9.72
CA VAL A 75 1.06 -2.01 -8.55
C VAL A 75 2.24 -1.22 -8.02
N TYR A 76 3.09 -0.66 -8.87
CA TYR A 76 4.18 0.25 -8.47
C TYR A 76 3.66 1.54 -7.84
N GLY A 77 2.54 2.07 -8.33
CA GLY A 77 1.83 3.17 -7.68
C GLY A 77 1.37 2.81 -6.26
N ILE A 78 0.78 1.62 -6.07
CA ILE A 78 0.38 1.12 -4.73
C ILE A 78 1.61 0.97 -3.83
N LEU A 79 2.71 0.42 -4.35
CA LEU A 79 3.96 0.28 -3.61
C LEU A 79 4.47 1.65 -3.12
N LEU A 80 4.44 2.66 -3.98
CA LEU A 80 4.77 4.04 -3.62
C LEU A 80 3.86 4.56 -2.50
N SER A 81 2.54 4.36 -2.63
CA SER A 81 1.58 4.81 -1.63
C SER A 81 1.83 4.19 -0.26
N PHE A 82 2.21 2.92 -0.22
CA PHE A 82 2.59 2.23 1.00
C PHE A 82 3.84 2.85 1.63
N GLY A 83 4.91 3.06 0.86
CA GLY A 83 6.15 3.68 1.36
C GLY A 83 5.96 5.11 1.86
N MET A 84 5.03 5.88 1.25
CA MET A 84 4.70 7.24 1.67
C MET A 84 3.80 7.30 2.91
N THR A 85 2.95 6.29 3.10
CA THR A 85 2.00 6.22 4.21
C THR A 85 2.63 5.60 5.45
N TYR A 86 3.45 4.56 5.25
CA TYR A 86 4.10 3.79 6.31
C TYR A 86 5.63 3.77 6.16
N PRO A 87 6.32 4.94 6.16
CA PRO A 87 7.74 5.04 5.80
C PRO A 87 8.68 4.30 6.75
N GLU A 88 8.31 4.13 8.01
CA GLU A 88 9.12 3.49 9.05
C GLU A 88 8.78 2.01 9.25
N GLU A 89 7.76 1.50 8.54
CA GLU A 89 7.38 0.08 8.62
C GLU A 89 8.53 -0.80 8.11
N ARG A 90 8.80 -1.88 8.81
CA ARG A 90 9.90 -2.79 8.51
C ARG A 90 9.38 -3.99 7.74
N MET A 91 9.97 -4.22 6.56
CA MET A 91 9.63 -5.34 5.69
C MET A 91 10.80 -6.32 5.61
N PHE A 92 10.48 -7.60 5.71
CA PHE A 92 11.44 -8.67 5.44
C PHE A 92 11.34 -9.06 3.97
N ILE A 93 12.47 -8.98 3.27
CA ILE A 93 12.56 -9.34 1.86
C ILE A 93 13.34 -10.65 1.76
N PHE A 94 12.65 -11.73 1.42
CA PHE A 94 13.33 -12.99 1.18
C PHE A 94 14.25 -12.87 -0.06
N PRO A 95 15.52 -13.36 0.00
CA PRO A 95 16.17 -14.12 1.06
C PRO A 95 16.97 -13.28 2.08
N LEU A 96 16.82 -11.94 2.09
CA LEU A 96 17.57 -11.06 2.99
C LEU A 96 17.02 -11.15 4.42
N PRO A 97 17.83 -11.56 5.42
CA PRO A 97 17.39 -11.69 6.81
C PRO A 97 17.29 -10.33 7.54
N VAL A 98 17.55 -9.21 6.84
CA VAL A 98 17.57 -7.87 7.44
C VAL A 98 16.29 -7.12 7.11
N PRO A 99 15.56 -6.60 8.11
CA PRO A 99 14.36 -5.80 7.86
C PRO A 99 14.74 -4.43 7.27
N ILE A 100 14.15 -4.09 6.13
CA ILE A 100 14.33 -2.82 5.44
C ILE A 100 13.10 -1.94 5.67
N LYS A 101 13.30 -0.65 5.97
CA LYS A 101 12.18 0.29 6.10
C LYS A 101 11.53 0.53 4.74
N ALA A 102 10.19 0.62 4.73
CA ALA A 102 9.38 0.76 3.51
C ALA A 102 9.84 1.92 2.61
N LYS A 103 10.20 3.07 3.18
CA LYS A 103 10.72 4.22 2.42
C LYS A 103 11.97 3.88 1.60
N PHE A 104 12.93 3.15 2.18
CA PHE A 104 14.16 2.77 1.48
C PHE A 104 13.91 1.68 0.43
N PHE A 105 12.99 0.76 0.73
CA PHE A 105 12.57 -0.26 -0.21
C PHE A 105 11.96 0.36 -1.47
N VAL A 106 10.99 1.26 -1.30
CA VAL A 106 10.32 1.93 -2.41
C VAL A 106 11.26 2.84 -3.19
N MET A 107 12.14 3.58 -2.50
CA MET A 107 13.17 4.40 -3.17
C MET A 107 14.14 3.54 -3.96
N GLY A 108 14.58 2.41 -3.41
CA GLY A 108 15.46 1.47 -4.11
C GLY A 108 14.84 0.95 -5.40
N TYR A 109 13.56 0.54 -5.35
CA TYR A 109 12.84 0.11 -6.56
C TYR A 109 12.71 1.25 -7.58
N ALA A 110 12.36 2.46 -7.16
CA ALA A 110 12.28 3.60 -8.08
C ALA A 110 13.63 3.90 -8.76
N VAL A 111 14.74 3.78 -8.04
CA VAL A 111 16.09 3.95 -8.59
C VAL A 111 16.43 2.84 -9.58
N ILE A 112 16.13 1.58 -9.23
CA ILE A 112 16.35 0.42 -10.12
C ILE A 112 15.56 0.61 -11.42
N GLU A 113 14.27 0.95 -11.35
CA GLU A 113 13.43 1.20 -12.52
C GLU A 113 13.98 2.34 -13.39
N LEU A 114 14.47 3.43 -12.76
CA LEU A 114 15.06 4.55 -13.48
C LEU A 114 16.35 4.15 -14.21
N LEU A 115 17.24 3.43 -13.53
CA LEU A 115 18.51 2.98 -14.13
C LEU A 115 18.25 1.97 -15.25
N SER A 116 17.31 1.05 -15.07
CA SER A 116 16.91 0.08 -16.09
C SER A 116 16.30 0.79 -17.31
N ALA A 117 15.44 1.78 -17.09
CA ALA A 117 14.85 2.58 -18.16
C ALA A 117 15.91 3.35 -18.99
N MET A 118 17.00 3.79 -18.36
CA MET A 118 18.11 4.47 -19.03
C MET A 118 19.08 3.51 -19.69
N GLY A 119 19.21 2.28 -19.18
CA GLY A 119 20.21 1.29 -19.59
C GLY A 119 19.89 0.54 -20.89
N ARG A 120 18.77 0.83 -21.60
CA ARG A 120 18.29 0.06 -22.76
C ARG A 120 18.26 -1.45 -22.46
N SER A 121 17.73 -1.82 -21.29
CA SER A 121 17.50 -3.23 -20.96
C SER A 121 16.52 -3.84 -21.97
N ASP A 122 16.97 -4.83 -22.71
CA ASP A 122 16.15 -5.57 -23.70
C ASP A 122 15.44 -6.76 -23.01
N ASP A 123 15.01 -6.52 -21.76
CA ASP A 123 14.37 -7.52 -20.90
C ASP A 123 12.83 -7.61 -21.10
N GLY A 124 12.29 -6.81 -22.03
CA GLY A 124 10.86 -6.75 -22.30
C GLY A 124 10.03 -6.10 -21.18
N VAL A 125 10.67 -5.46 -20.21
CA VAL A 125 9.98 -4.79 -19.10
C VAL A 125 9.73 -3.32 -19.45
N ALA A 126 8.50 -2.87 -19.20
CA ALA A 126 8.11 -1.49 -19.43
C ALA A 126 8.45 -0.59 -18.21
N HIS A 127 9.74 -0.32 -17.99
CA HIS A 127 10.24 0.45 -16.86
C HIS A 127 9.61 1.85 -16.76
N PHE A 128 9.39 2.50 -17.89
CA PHE A 128 8.72 3.81 -17.92
C PHE A 128 7.25 3.74 -17.51
N ALA A 129 6.55 2.61 -17.76
CA ALA A 129 5.21 2.40 -17.22
C ALA A 129 5.21 2.30 -15.69
N HIS A 130 6.22 1.62 -15.11
CA HIS A 130 6.37 1.54 -13.66
C HIS A 130 6.62 2.92 -13.03
N LEU A 131 7.55 3.68 -13.59
CA LEU A 131 7.83 5.07 -13.18
C LEU A 131 6.60 5.97 -13.37
N GLY A 132 5.84 5.78 -14.45
CA GLY A 132 4.58 6.48 -14.71
C GLY A 132 3.56 6.23 -13.62
N GLY A 133 3.35 4.96 -13.25
CA GLY A 133 2.44 4.58 -12.16
C GLY A 133 2.84 5.21 -10.82
N MET A 134 4.14 5.21 -10.51
CA MET A 134 4.66 5.90 -9.31
C MET A 134 4.45 7.42 -9.39
N LEU A 135 4.72 8.06 -10.53
CA LEU A 135 4.57 9.50 -10.70
C LEU A 135 3.11 9.96 -10.53
N PHE A 136 2.17 9.31 -11.23
CA PHE A 136 0.75 9.65 -11.11
C PHE A 136 0.21 9.33 -9.72
N GLY A 137 0.67 8.26 -9.11
CA GLY A 137 0.37 7.93 -7.71
C GLY A 137 0.88 8.97 -6.74
N LEU A 138 2.12 9.45 -6.92
CA LEU A 138 2.70 10.55 -6.13
C LEU A 138 1.84 11.82 -6.23
N LEU A 139 1.53 12.24 -7.45
CA LEU A 139 0.73 13.45 -7.70
C LEU A 139 -0.65 13.36 -7.04
N LEU A 140 -1.31 12.20 -7.13
CA LEU A 140 -2.62 12.01 -6.54
C LEU A 140 -2.59 12.01 -5.01
N ILE A 141 -1.58 11.37 -4.38
CA ILE A 141 -1.41 11.42 -2.91
C ILE A 141 -1.17 12.85 -2.46
N LEU A 142 -0.30 13.59 -3.15
CA LEU A 142 0.00 14.97 -2.81
C LEU A 142 -1.23 15.88 -2.98
N TYR A 143 -2.01 15.66 -4.03
CA TYR A 143 -3.29 16.33 -4.23
C TYR A 143 -4.26 16.11 -3.06
N TRP A 144 -4.40 14.87 -2.61
CA TRP A 144 -5.25 14.55 -1.47
C TRP A 144 -4.72 15.12 -0.15
N ARG A 145 -3.41 15.13 0.05
CA ARG A 145 -2.78 15.69 1.26
C ARG A 145 -2.91 17.22 1.34
N ASN A 146 -2.93 17.91 0.22
CA ASN A 146 -3.09 19.36 0.12
C ASN A 146 -4.57 19.82 0.11
N GLY A 147 -5.50 19.00 0.63
CA GLY A 147 -6.91 19.35 0.66
C GLY A 147 -7.53 19.54 -0.72
N ASN A 148 -7.13 18.68 -1.70
CA ASN A 148 -7.54 18.73 -3.09
C ASN A 148 -7.05 19.97 -3.87
N GLN A 149 -5.92 20.54 -3.47
CA GLN A 149 -5.20 21.55 -4.25
C GLN A 149 -3.97 20.94 -4.91
N LEU A 150 -3.69 21.34 -6.14
CA LEU A 150 -2.47 20.89 -6.83
C LEU A 150 -1.22 21.36 -6.07
N PRO A 151 -0.17 20.55 -5.96
CA PRO A 151 1.04 20.91 -5.24
C PRO A 151 1.69 22.13 -5.92
N GLY A 152 1.78 23.25 -5.18
CA GLY A 152 2.57 24.40 -5.59
C GLY A 152 4.07 24.21 -5.30
N ALA A 153 4.89 25.19 -5.67
CA ALA A 153 6.36 25.13 -5.57
C ALA A 153 6.93 24.87 -4.16
N GLY A 154 6.10 24.94 -3.10
CA GLY A 154 6.50 24.72 -1.70
C GLY A 154 6.40 23.27 -1.21
N TRP A 155 5.89 22.33 -2.00
CA TRP A 155 5.60 20.95 -1.58
C TRP A 155 6.86 20.11 -1.27
N TRP A 156 7.98 20.43 -1.89
CA TRP A 156 9.26 19.76 -1.63
C TRP A 156 9.71 19.87 -0.16
N LYS A 157 9.44 21.02 0.50
CA LYS A 157 9.78 21.19 1.92
C LYS A 157 8.98 20.30 2.86
N ASN A 158 7.77 19.87 2.45
CA ASN A 158 6.90 19.03 3.26
C ASN A 158 7.14 17.52 3.04
N LEU A 159 7.79 17.10 1.95
CA LEU A 159 8.16 15.70 1.71
C LEU A 159 9.21 15.21 2.71
N TRP A 160 10.14 16.07 3.09
CA TRP A 160 11.26 15.73 4.00
C TRP A 160 11.06 16.30 5.41
N GLY A 161 10.13 17.20 5.61
CA GLY A 161 9.78 17.75 6.91
C GLY A 161 9.06 16.71 7.77
N LYS A 162 9.46 16.56 9.02
CA LYS A 162 8.89 15.68 10.05
C LYS A 162 7.45 16.09 10.45
N SER A 163 6.52 16.22 9.53
CA SER A 163 5.12 16.27 9.89
C SER A 163 4.64 14.83 10.10
N LYS A 164 4.61 14.39 11.35
CA LYS A 164 3.84 13.19 11.72
C LYS A 164 2.43 13.42 11.19
N PRO A 165 1.93 12.62 10.23
CA PRO A 165 0.51 12.68 9.92
C PRO A 165 -0.22 12.29 11.20
N ARG A 166 -0.95 13.21 11.81
CA ARG A 166 -2.00 12.87 12.75
C ARG A 166 -3.11 12.25 11.91
N MET A 167 -2.90 11.00 11.54
CA MET A 167 -3.98 10.19 11.02
C MET A 167 -4.87 9.88 12.23
N HIS A 168 -5.99 10.56 12.35
CA HIS A 168 -7.10 10.08 13.15
C HIS A 168 -7.61 8.82 12.43
N ILE A 169 -7.05 7.67 12.81
CA ILE A 169 -7.70 6.40 12.57
C ILE A 169 -8.97 6.48 13.42
N ARG A 170 -10.11 6.79 12.82
CA ARG A 170 -11.38 6.35 13.34
C ARG A 170 -11.38 4.83 13.15
N MET A 171 -10.78 4.11 14.09
CA MET A 171 -11.15 2.74 14.33
C MET A 171 -12.66 2.74 14.52
N GLY A 172 -13.38 2.13 13.60
CA GLY A 172 -14.80 1.95 13.75
C GLY A 172 -15.07 1.32 15.12
N GLY A 173 -16.10 1.76 15.84
CA GLY A 173 -16.39 1.44 17.23
C GLY A 173 -16.41 -0.04 17.66
N ARG A 174 -16.19 -0.97 16.74
CA ARG A 174 -16.12 -2.41 16.98
C ARG A 174 -14.89 -2.82 17.83
N HIS A 175 -13.76 -2.12 17.71
CA HIS A 175 -12.55 -2.46 18.47
C HIS A 175 -12.57 -1.90 19.90
N GLU A 176 -13.24 -0.78 20.10
CA GLU A 176 -13.50 -0.22 21.43
C GLU A 176 -14.50 -1.10 22.20
N ASP A 177 -15.50 -1.61 21.51
CA ASP A 177 -16.48 -2.54 22.06
C ASP A 177 -15.85 -3.90 22.41
N GLU A 178 -14.95 -4.45 21.57
CA GLU A 178 -14.19 -5.67 21.86
C GLU A 178 -13.22 -5.49 23.04
N MET A 179 -12.47 -4.39 23.10
CA MET A 179 -11.58 -4.12 24.24
C MET A 179 -12.37 -3.90 25.55
N ASN A 180 -13.51 -3.23 25.50
CA ASN A 180 -14.38 -3.04 26.63
C ASN A 180 -15.05 -4.36 27.06
N TYR A 181 -15.39 -5.22 26.12
CA TYR A 181 -15.91 -6.56 26.39
C TYR A 181 -14.85 -7.42 27.12
N HIS A 182 -13.64 -7.53 26.56
CA HIS A 182 -12.55 -8.29 27.18
C HIS A 182 -12.13 -7.74 28.55
N ARG A 183 -12.14 -6.41 28.72
CA ARG A 183 -11.87 -5.82 30.04
C ARG A 183 -12.92 -6.23 31.08
N ARG A 184 -14.22 -6.14 30.74
CA ARG A 184 -15.31 -6.57 31.66
C ARG A 184 -15.28 -8.05 31.96
N GLU A 185 -14.88 -8.87 31.01
CA GLU A 185 -14.76 -10.32 31.19
C GLU A 185 -13.58 -10.67 32.09
N ASN A 186 -12.44 -10.00 31.93
CA ASN A 186 -11.29 -10.14 32.82
C ASN A 186 -11.57 -9.65 34.25
N GLU A 187 -12.27 -8.52 34.41
CA GLU A 187 -12.68 -8.00 35.73
C GLU A 187 -13.64 -8.98 36.41
N ARG A 188 -14.57 -9.56 35.67
CA ARG A 188 -15.52 -10.56 36.18
C ARG A 188 -14.82 -11.87 36.58
N SER A 189 -13.89 -12.36 35.77
CA SER A 189 -13.09 -13.54 36.09
C SER A 189 -12.25 -13.34 37.36
N ALA A 190 -11.58 -12.20 37.48
CA ALA A 190 -10.80 -11.86 38.66
C ALA A 190 -11.66 -11.75 39.94
N GLU A 191 -12.89 -11.27 39.82
CA GLU A 191 -13.83 -11.20 40.93
C GLU A 191 -14.27 -12.59 41.36
N ILE A 192 -14.59 -13.51 40.44
CA ILE A 192 -14.96 -14.89 40.71
C ILE A 192 -13.78 -15.63 41.35
N ASP A 193 -12.56 -15.47 40.87
CA ASP A 193 -11.37 -16.08 41.45
C ASP A 193 -11.16 -15.63 42.88
N ARG A 194 -11.41 -14.36 43.18
CA ARG A 194 -11.35 -13.81 44.54
C ARG A 194 -12.40 -14.44 45.48
N ILE A 195 -13.63 -14.65 44.98
CA ILE A 195 -14.71 -15.30 45.71
C ILE A 195 -14.34 -16.77 45.97
N LEU A 196 -13.81 -17.48 44.97
CA LEU A 196 -13.36 -18.87 45.12
C LEU A 196 -12.22 -19.01 46.13
N GLU A 197 -11.28 -18.09 46.14
CA GLU A 197 -10.20 -18.07 47.14
C GLU A 197 -10.72 -17.85 48.54
N LYS A 198 -11.75 -16.98 48.70
CA LYS A 198 -12.43 -16.76 49.98
C LYS A 198 -13.16 -18.00 50.46
N VAL A 199 -13.85 -18.74 49.56
CA VAL A 199 -14.49 -20.03 49.86
C VAL A 199 -13.45 -21.05 50.30
N LYS A 200 -12.30 -21.12 49.63
CA LYS A 200 -11.22 -22.04 49.95
C LYS A 200 -10.61 -21.79 51.32
N LYS A 201 -10.51 -20.53 51.76
CA LYS A 201 -9.88 -20.13 53.02
C LYS A 201 -10.88 -20.20 54.23
N HIS A 202 -12.11 -19.82 54.01
CA HIS A 202 -13.08 -19.55 55.11
C HIS A 202 -14.41 -20.33 54.97
N GLY A 203 -14.53 -21.15 53.92
CA GLY A 203 -15.73 -21.95 53.68
C GLY A 203 -16.87 -21.16 53.04
N TYR A 204 -17.84 -21.87 52.45
CA TYR A 204 -18.98 -21.28 51.72
C TYR A 204 -19.87 -20.36 52.58
N GLY A 205 -19.96 -20.65 53.91
CA GLY A 205 -20.75 -19.84 54.87
C GLY A 205 -20.21 -18.42 55.09
N SER A 206 -18.97 -18.12 54.67
CA SER A 206 -18.36 -16.78 54.81
C SER A 206 -18.71 -15.82 53.70
N LEU A 207 -19.41 -16.29 52.66
CA LEU A 207 -19.83 -15.46 51.52
C LEU A 207 -21.06 -14.63 51.84
N SER A 208 -21.06 -13.38 51.36
CA SER A 208 -22.27 -12.56 51.35
C SER A 208 -23.30 -13.10 50.35
N GLU A 209 -24.57 -12.73 50.48
CA GLU A 209 -25.62 -13.13 49.55
C GLU A 209 -25.36 -12.67 48.10
N GLU A 210 -24.70 -11.52 47.92
CA GLU A 210 -24.25 -11.04 46.59
C GLU A 210 -23.15 -11.92 46.01
N GLU A 211 -22.16 -12.33 46.81
CA GLU A 211 -21.05 -13.20 46.39
C GLU A 211 -21.58 -14.60 46.02
N LYS A 212 -22.54 -15.15 46.78
CA LYS A 212 -23.20 -16.41 46.45
C LYS A 212 -23.95 -16.35 45.13
N ARG A 213 -24.68 -15.26 44.91
CA ARG A 213 -25.41 -15.04 43.65
C ARG A 213 -24.48 -14.94 42.45
N LYS A 214 -23.38 -14.18 42.55
CA LYS A 214 -22.35 -14.07 41.48
C LYS A 214 -21.71 -15.41 41.17
N LEU A 215 -21.44 -16.24 42.19
CA LEU A 215 -20.87 -17.57 42.00
C LEU A 215 -21.88 -18.52 41.31
N PHE A 216 -23.16 -18.46 41.70
CA PHE A 216 -24.21 -19.23 41.06
C PHE A 216 -24.42 -18.87 39.61
N ASP A 217 -24.47 -17.54 39.27
CA ASP A 217 -24.61 -17.04 37.91
C ASP A 217 -23.41 -17.42 37.04
N ALA A 218 -22.22 -17.58 37.61
CA ALA A 218 -21.03 -18.03 36.90
C ALA A 218 -21.02 -19.54 36.61
N SER A 219 -21.67 -20.35 37.48
CA SER A 219 -21.74 -21.82 37.33
C SER A 219 -22.85 -22.29 36.39
N SER A 220 -23.80 -21.41 36.05
CA SER A 220 -24.98 -21.73 35.23
C SER A 220 -24.80 -21.42 33.71
N ARG A 221 -23.60 -21.03 33.33
CA ARG A 221 -23.22 -20.81 31.93
C ARG A 221 -22.19 -21.83 31.44
#